data_9c8427333b5ec12021d26e900f9e517a
#
_entry.id   9c8427333b5ec12021d26e900f9e517a
#
_cell.length_a   1.000
_cell.length_b   1.000
_cell.length_c   1.000
_cell.angle_alpha   90.00
_cell.angle_beta   90.00
_cell.angle_gamma   90.00
#
_symmetry.space_group_name_H-M   'P 1'
#
loop_
_entity.id
_entity.type
_entity.pdbx_description
1 polymer ?
#
loop_
_entity_poly.entity_id
_entity_poly.type
_entity_poly.pdbx_seq_one_letter_code
_entity_poly.pdbx_strand_id
1 'polypeptide(L)'
;KPFKMIILGFDGVLGSVLSGALDLFSFTGVSWQRFSNESVEPRFNVQIASLGGGDIRCSNRLIMQAHCDIRDVTECDLLLVPTIGDSIDKVLKQNSELLPHLVRLANTKADIASNCSGAFFLAKAGLLDHKIATTHWGYANKFKADFPLVDLQENQFVTHSRSESTNQSGNIFCAAGGSAFYDLGLLLIERYCGREISTQVAKTQIIDSKRGSQNSYTNVTLHKPHSDHLIKQVQEYIEENFQHSLQVSSLAAMVNITPRTLNRRFQSCVAMRPIEYIQAVRIEQAKRLLELGDVSIKSLADQVGYDDISSFTRLFKRATELTPKEYQDKFSRLAI
;
A
#
# COMPACT_ATOMS: atom_id res chain seq x y z
N LYS A 1 -26.55 17.87 8.44
CA LYS A 1 -26.53 16.55 9.11
C LYS A 1 -25.16 15.92 8.84
N PRO A 2 -24.45 15.40 9.87
CA PRO A 2 -23.16 14.71 9.68
C PRO A 2 -23.33 13.48 8.80
N PHE A 3 -22.31 13.16 7.98
CA PHE A 3 -22.24 11.95 7.18
C PHE A 3 -22.11 10.72 8.08
N LYS A 4 -22.87 9.68 7.83
CA LYS A 4 -22.79 8.42 8.57
C LYS A 4 -21.64 7.56 8.05
N MET A 5 -20.62 7.39 8.88
CA MET A 5 -19.45 6.57 8.55
C MET A 5 -19.39 5.33 9.43
N ILE A 6 -19.18 4.18 8.80
CA ILE A 6 -18.94 2.91 9.47
C ILE A 6 -17.49 2.48 9.24
N ILE A 7 -16.80 2.14 10.30
CA ILE A 7 -15.49 1.46 10.25
C ILE A 7 -15.72 0.00 10.62
N LEU A 8 -15.29 -0.91 9.76
CA LEU A 8 -15.43 -2.34 10.01
C LEU A 8 -14.48 -2.79 11.11
N GLY A 9 -15.03 -3.33 12.19
CA GLY A 9 -14.27 -3.98 13.26
C GLY A 9 -14.25 -5.48 13.07
N PHE A 10 -13.08 -6.11 13.21
CA PHE A 10 -12.94 -7.57 13.13
C PHE A 10 -11.72 -8.05 13.92
N ASP A 11 -11.75 -9.28 14.37
CA ASP A 11 -10.61 -9.90 15.07
C ASP A 11 -9.40 -10.01 14.14
N GLY A 12 -8.24 -9.54 14.61
CA GLY A 12 -7.02 -9.46 13.82
C GLY A 12 -6.84 -8.14 13.05
N VAL A 13 -7.68 -7.12 13.27
CA VAL A 13 -7.50 -5.77 12.74
C VAL A 13 -6.25 -5.09 13.31
N LEU A 14 -5.62 -4.21 12.54
CA LEU A 14 -4.55 -3.36 13.07
C LEU A 14 -5.16 -2.22 13.89
N GLY A 15 -5.00 -2.27 15.22
CA GLY A 15 -5.65 -1.38 16.17
C GLY A 15 -5.36 0.11 15.93
N SER A 16 -4.13 0.46 15.54
CA SER A 16 -3.73 1.84 15.24
C SER A 16 -4.49 2.45 14.04
N VAL A 17 -4.84 1.64 13.04
CA VAL A 17 -5.64 2.10 11.89
C VAL A 17 -7.10 2.24 12.28
N LEU A 18 -7.62 1.29 13.08
CA LEU A 18 -9.00 1.33 13.55
C LEU A 18 -9.26 2.58 14.40
N SER A 19 -8.41 2.83 15.41
CA SER A 19 -8.54 4.02 16.28
C SER A 19 -8.19 5.31 15.55
N GLY A 20 -7.11 5.31 14.74
CA GLY A 20 -6.68 6.52 14.01
C GLY A 20 -7.72 6.98 12.98
N ALA A 21 -8.41 6.06 12.31
CA ALA A 21 -9.51 6.42 11.43
C ALA A 21 -10.71 6.95 12.21
N LEU A 22 -11.03 6.35 13.37
CA LEU A 22 -12.09 6.84 14.25
C LEU A 22 -11.81 8.30 14.66
N ASP A 23 -10.60 8.61 15.11
CA ASP A 23 -10.21 9.95 15.54
C ASP A 23 -10.19 10.94 14.37
N LEU A 24 -9.59 10.57 13.23
CA LEU A 24 -9.46 11.44 12.07
C LEU A 24 -10.82 11.98 11.60
N PHE A 25 -11.80 11.09 11.46
CA PHE A 25 -13.13 11.48 10.98
C PHE A 25 -14.00 12.10 12.08
N SER A 26 -13.93 11.61 13.32
CA SER A 26 -14.71 12.17 14.44
C SER A 26 -14.32 13.60 14.77
N PHE A 27 -13.04 13.95 14.59
CA PHE A 27 -12.56 15.30 14.86
C PHE A 27 -12.57 16.23 13.64
N THR A 28 -13.08 15.79 12.50
CA THR A 28 -13.30 16.63 11.31
C THR A 28 -14.43 17.63 11.58
N GLY A 29 -14.13 18.95 11.47
CA GLY A 29 -15.05 20.03 11.83
C GLY A 29 -15.13 20.29 13.34
N VAL A 30 -14.19 19.73 14.12
CA VAL A 30 -14.12 19.88 15.58
C VAL A 30 -12.81 20.51 16.03
N SER A 31 -11.66 19.89 15.73
CA SER A 31 -10.38 20.32 16.29
C SER A 31 -9.93 21.71 15.80
N TRP A 32 -10.05 21.97 14.51
CA TRP A 32 -9.72 23.29 13.94
C TRP A 32 -10.59 24.39 14.56
N GLN A 33 -11.89 24.16 14.64
CA GLN A 33 -12.86 25.10 15.20
C GLN A 33 -12.56 25.42 16.67
N ARG A 34 -12.14 24.40 17.45
CA ARG A 34 -11.68 24.63 18.84
C ARG A 34 -10.44 25.51 18.90
N PHE A 35 -9.46 25.31 18.01
CA PHE A 35 -8.25 26.15 17.98
C PHE A 35 -8.52 27.58 17.52
N SER A 36 -9.50 27.77 16.63
CA SER A 36 -9.89 29.07 16.09
C SER A 36 -10.99 29.75 16.90
N ASN A 37 -11.47 29.16 18.02
CA ASN A 37 -12.62 29.64 18.80
C ASN A 37 -13.90 29.83 17.96
N GLU A 38 -14.11 28.96 16.98
CA GLU A 38 -15.30 28.92 16.14
C GLU A 38 -16.32 27.90 16.68
N SER A 39 -17.55 27.93 16.15
CA SER A 39 -18.56 26.93 16.49
C SER A 39 -18.18 25.56 15.95
N VAL A 40 -18.25 24.55 16.80
CA VAL A 40 -17.93 23.14 16.46
C VAL A 40 -19.07 22.55 15.66
N GLU A 41 -18.75 22.02 14.49
CA GLU A 41 -19.71 21.33 13.60
C GLU A 41 -19.11 19.98 13.13
N PRO A 42 -19.32 18.88 13.87
CA PRO A 42 -18.86 17.55 13.46
C PRO A 42 -19.38 17.20 12.07
N ARG A 43 -18.49 16.82 11.17
CA ARG A 43 -18.84 16.52 9.77
C ARG A 43 -19.22 15.06 9.57
N PHE A 44 -18.76 14.17 10.44
CA PHE A 44 -19.05 12.75 10.39
C PHE A 44 -19.64 12.25 11.72
N ASN A 45 -20.59 11.32 11.63
CA ASN A 45 -21.01 10.45 12.72
C ASN A 45 -20.35 9.09 12.49
N VAL A 46 -19.27 8.82 13.22
CA VAL A 46 -18.41 7.65 13.01
C VAL A 46 -18.73 6.57 14.01
N GLN A 47 -18.96 5.35 13.52
CA GLN A 47 -19.19 4.18 14.36
C GLN A 47 -18.29 3.02 13.91
N ILE A 48 -17.76 2.28 14.87
CA ILE A 48 -17.14 0.98 14.62
C ILE A 48 -18.24 -0.06 14.71
N ALA A 49 -18.40 -0.87 13.65
CA ALA A 49 -19.35 -1.97 13.62
C ALA A 49 -18.61 -3.30 13.48
N SER A 50 -18.92 -4.26 14.37
CA SER A 50 -18.38 -5.62 14.30
C SER A 50 -19.50 -6.65 14.21
N LEU A 51 -19.15 -7.88 13.90
CA LEU A 51 -20.12 -8.97 13.96
C LEU A 51 -20.50 -9.24 15.42
N GLY A 52 -21.76 -9.07 15.76
CA GLY A 52 -22.27 -9.18 17.12
C GLY A 52 -22.14 -7.93 17.98
N GLY A 53 -21.51 -6.83 17.49
CA GLY A 53 -21.42 -5.56 18.22
C GLY A 53 -20.55 -5.61 19.49
N GLY A 54 -19.74 -6.65 19.67
CA GLY A 54 -18.94 -6.88 20.86
C GLY A 54 -17.48 -6.44 20.73
N ASP A 55 -16.63 -7.05 21.55
CA ASP A 55 -15.21 -6.81 21.61
C ASP A 55 -14.50 -7.21 20.29
N ILE A 56 -13.56 -6.39 19.88
CA ILE A 56 -12.68 -6.59 18.72
C ILE A 56 -11.27 -6.84 19.24
N ARG A 57 -10.72 -8.02 18.98
CA ARG A 57 -9.33 -8.37 19.35
C ARG A 57 -8.36 -7.94 18.26
N CYS A 58 -7.71 -6.81 18.48
CA CYS A 58 -6.70 -6.30 17.55
C CYS A 58 -5.44 -7.19 17.52
N SER A 59 -4.70 -7.15 16.40
CA SER A 59 -3.46 -7.92 16.22
C SER A 59 -2.37 -7.60 17.25
N ASN A 60 -2.35 -6.37 17.79
CA ASN A 60 -1.43 -5.90 18.81
C ASN A 60 -1.91 -6.17 20.26
N ARG A 61 -2.88 -7.06 20.45
CA ARG A 61 -3.50 -7.45 21.73
C ARG A 61 -4.38 -6.38 22.41
N LEU A 62 -4.61 -5.23 21.78
CA LEU A 62 -5.64 -4.31 22.23
C LEU A 62 -7.03 -4.93 22.02
N ILE A 63 -7.92 -4.65 22.96
CA ILE A 63 -9.33 -4.96 22.82
C ILE A 63 -10.05 -3.64 22.67
N MET A 64 -10.81 -3.50 21.59
CA MET A 64 -11.65 -2.34 21.33
C MET A 64 -13.10 -2.77 21.27
N GLN A 65 -14.00 -2.01 21.85
CA GLN A 65 -15.41 -2.27 21.80
C GLN A 65 -16.04 -1.66 20.54
N ALA A 66 -16.84 -2.42 19.83
CA ALA A 66 -17.66 -1.90 18.73
C ALA A 66 -18.80 -1.02 19.28
N HIS A 67 -19.24 -0.06 18.46
CA HIS A 67 -20.40 0.79 18.78
C HIS A 67 -21.73 0.11 18.43
N CYS A 68 -21.72 -0.79 17.44
CA CYS A 68 -22.92 -1.49 16.98
C CYS A 68 -22.59 -2.80 16.26
N ASP A 69 -23.63 -3.62 16.07
CA ASP A 69 -23.56 -4.80 15.22
C ASP A 69 -23.64 -4.41 13.74
N ILE A 70 -22.78 -4.96 12.89
CA ILE A 70 -22.81 -4.72 11.44
C ILE A 70 -24.11 -5.21 10.80
N ARG A 71 -24.79 -6.17 11.42
CA ARG A 71 -26.09 -6.69 10.98
C ARG A 71 -27.19 -5.64 11.07
N ASP A 72 -27.10 -4.72 12.04
CA ASP A 72 -28.08 -3.67 12.29
C ASP A 72 -27.82 -2.40 11.44
N VAL A 73 -26.65 -2.32 10.79
CA VAL A 73 -26.32 -1.20 9.89
C VAL A 73 -27.08 -1.38 8.57
N THR A 74 -28.17 -0.66 8.36
CA THR A 74 -28.96 -0.73 7.13
C THR A 74 -28.37 0.11 5.99
N GLU A 75 -27.78 1.27 6.32
CA GLU A 75 -27.19 2.22 5.37
C GLU A 75 -26.07 3.03 6.02
N CYS A 76 -25.14 3.51 5.21
CA CYS A 76 -24.14 4.51 5.58
C CYS A 76 -23.74 5.31 4.33
N ASP A 77 -23.10 6.46 4.53
CA ASP A 77 -22.52 7.24 3.44
C ASP A 77 -21.13 6.68 3.05
N LEU A 78 -20.38 6.20 4.04
CA LEU A 78 -19.02 5.67 3.87
C LEU A 78 -18.81 4.43 4.74
N LEU A 79 -18.29 3.36 4.15
CA LEU A 79 -17.79 2.17 4.84
C LEU A 79 -16.28 2.07 4.66
N LEU A 80 -15.52 2.03 5.75
CA LEU A 80 -14.07 1.81 5.73
C LEU A 80 -13.73 0.40 6.24
N VAL A 81 -12.97 -0.34 5.45
CA VAL A 81 -12.37 -1.63 5.82
C VAL A 81 -10.89 -1.40 6.16
N PRO A 82 -10.51 -1.44 7.45
CA PRO A 82 -9.15 -1.17 7.89
C PRO A 82 -8.20 -2.33 7.60
N THR A 83 -6.92 -2.10 7.92
CA THR A 83 -5.83 -3.04 7.72
C THR A 83 -5.96 -4.31 8.54
N ILE A 84 -5.73 -5.47 7.92
CA ILE A 84 -5.49 -6.74 8.59
C ILE A 84 -4.09 -6.70 9.21
N GLY A 85 -3.97 -6.92 10.50
CA GLY A 85 -2.72 -6.84 11.25
C GLY A 85 -2.07 -8.20 11.55
N ASP A 86 -2.67 -9.32 11.14
CA ASP A 86 -2.20 -10.69 11.30
C ASP A 86 -2.15 -11.41 9.93
N SER A 87 -2.01 -12.71 9.92
CA SER A 87 -2.07 -13.53 8.70
C SER A 87 -3.38 -13.30 7.93
N ILE A 88 -3.26 -12.83 6.69
CA ILE A 88 -4.40 -12.45 5.83
C ILE A 88 -5.38 -13.63 5.70
N ASP A 89 -4.88 -14.82 5.34
CA ASP A 89 -5.72 -15.99 5.09
C ASP A 89 -6.47 -16.45 6.35
N LYS A 90 -5.79 -16.39 7.49
CA LYS A 90 -6.38 -16.72 8.80
C LYS A 90 -7.49 -15.75 9.16
N VAL A 91 -7.22 -14.45 9.04
CA VAL A 91 -8.20 -13.40 9.40
C VAL A 91 -9.40 -13.42 8.47
N LEU A 92 -9.19 -13.55 7.16
CA LEU A 92 -10.29 -13.67 6.19
C LEU A 92 -11.18 -14.90 6.47
N LYS A 93 -10.57 -16.03 6.82
CA LYS A 93 -11.31 -17.25 7.16
C LYS A 93 -12.11 -17.08 8.44
N GLN A 94 -11.51 -16.52 9.49
CA GLN A 94 -12.17 -16.30 10.79
C GLN A 94 -13.33 -15.30 10.71
N ASN A 95 -13.22 -14.32 9.79
CA ASN A 95 -14.20 -13.25 9.65
C ASN A 95 -15.02 -13.36 8.35
N SER A 96 -15.15 -14.56 7.79
CA SER A 96 -15.85 -14.78 6.51
C SER A 96 -17.33 -14.38 6.54
N GLU A 97 -17.96 -14.42 7.71
CA GLU A 97 -19.35 -13.98 7.90
C GLU A 97 -19.54 -12.46 7.67
N LEU A 98 -18.49 -11.66 7.66
CA LEU A 98 -18.55 -10.24 7.33
C LEU A 98 -18.76 -9.98 5.83
N LEU A 99 -18.35 -10.90 4.94
CA LEU A 99 -18.37 -10.70 3.48
C LEU A 99 -19.77 -10.38 2.93
N PRO A 100 -20.85 -11.10 3.31
CA PRO A 100 -22.22 -10.75 2.87
C PRO A 100 -22.65 -9.34 3.28
N HIS A 101 -22.18 -8.85 4.44
CA HIS A 101 -22.52 -7.50 4.91
C HIS A 101 -21.78 -6.42 4.12
N LEU A 102 -20.53 -6.67 3.69
CA LEU A 102 -19.81 -5.78 2.78
C LEU A 102 -20.54 -5.66 1.43
N VAL A 103 -20.97 -6.79 0.86
CA VAL A 103 -21.75 -6.80 -0.40
C VAL A 103 -23.08 -6.07 -0.21
N ARG A 104 -23.79 -6.32 0.89
CA ARG A 104 -25.05 -5.66 1.19
C ARG A 104 -24.92 -4.14 1.26
N LEU A 105 -23.90 -3.63 1.98
CA LEU A 105 -23.67 -2.20 2.10
C LEU A 105 -23.13 -1.58 0.80
N ALA A 106 -22.31 -2.30 0.03
CA ALA A 106 -21.86 -1.86 -1.29
C ALA A 106 -23.02 -1.74 -2.30
N ASN A 107 -24.10 -2.49 -2.13
CA ASN A 107 -25.31 -2.40 -2.95
C ASN A 107 -26.23 -1.21 -2.57
N THR A 108 -25.88 -0.46 -1.52
CA THR A 108 -26.48 0.84 -1.22
C THR A 108 -25.76 1.94 -2.00
N LYS A 109 -25.98 3.21 -1.66
CA LYS A 109 -25.25 4.35 -2.23
C LYS A 109 -23.92 4.65 -1.49
N ALA A 110 -23.50 3.78 -0.58
CA ALA A 110 -22.30 3.98 0.22
C ALA A 110 -21.04 3.99 -0.64
N ASP A 111 -20.16 4.95 -0.39
CA ASP A 111 -18.76 4.82 -0.82
C ASP A 111 -18.07 3.76 0.06
N ILE A 112 -17.29 2.91 -0.57
CA ILE A 112 -16.54 1.84 0.11
C ILE A 112 -15.05 2.18 0.06
N ALA A 113 -14.40 2.12 1.20
CA ALA A 113 -12.98 2.38 1.29
C ALA A 113 -12.23 1.22 1.95
N SER A 114 -11.00 0.96 1.53
CA SER A 114 -10.12 0.00 2.21
C SER A 114 -8.73 0.59 2.41
N ASN A 115 -8.07 0.17 3.48
CA ASN A 115 -6.69 0.52 3.75
C ASN A 115 -5.81 -0.73 3.77
N CYS A 116 -4.68 -0.67 3.05
CA CYS A 116 -3.64 -1.69 3.05
C CYS A 116 -4.21 -3.08 2.71
N SER A 117 -4.00 -4.07 3.58
CA SER A 117 -4.55 -5.43 3.44
C SER A 117 -6.07 -5.52 3.63
N GLY A 118 -6.74 -4.46 4.02
CA GLY A 118 -8.22 -4.39 4.02
C GLY A 118 -8.83 -4.63 2.64
N ALA A 119 -8.09 -4.32 1.56
CA ALA A 119 -8.49 -4.60 0.18
C ALA A 119 -8.76 -6.09 -0.08
N PHE A 120 -8.14 -7.00 0.68
CA PHE A 120 -8.39 -8.45 0.56
C PHE A 120 -9.82 -8.83 0.95
N PHE A 121 -10.43 -8.15 1.91
CA PHE A 121 -11.85 -8.34 2.23
C PHE A 121 -12.74 -7.95 1.05
N LEU A 122 -12.47 -6.78 0.44
CA LEU A 122 -13.24 -6.31 -0.70
C LEU A 122 -13.08 -7.22 -1.92
N ALA A 123 -11.86 -7.67 -2.21
CA ALA A 123 -11.59 -8.61 -3.29
C ALA A 123 -12.24 -9.97 -3.04
N LYS A 124 -12.16 -10.49 -1.80
CA LYS A 124 -12.81 -11.76 -1.41
C LYS A 124 -14.34 -11.70 -1.50
N ALA A 125 -14.91 -10.51 -1.31
CA ALA A 125 -16.35 -10.26 -1.49
C ALA A 125 -16.75 -10.03 -2.97
N GLY A 126 -15.80 -10.09 -3.94
CA GLY A 126 -16.05 -9.83 -5.36
C GLY A 126 -16.28 -8.35 -5.71
N LEU A 127 -16.03 -7.44 -4.77
CA LEU A 127 -16.30 -6.02 -4.97
C LEU A 127 -15.25 -5.31 -5.83
N LEU A 128 -14.08 -5.91 -6.02
CA LEU A 128 -12.97 -5.35 -6.78
C LEU A 128 -12.80 -5.97 -8.19
N ASP A 129 -13.59 -6.98 -8.56
CA ASP A 129 -13.48 -7.63 -9.86
C ASP A 129 -13.64 -6.61 -11.00
N HIS A 130 -12.70 -6.62 -11.92
CA HIS A 130 -12.60 -5.71 -13.06
C HIS A 130 -12.48 -4.22 -12.68
N LYS A 131 -12.03 -3.92 -11.47
CA LYS A 131 -11.81 -2.56 -10.98
C LYS A 131 -10.34 -2.31 -10.64
N ILE A 132 -9.98 -1.03 -10.71
CA ILE A 132 -8.66 -0.56 -10.26
C ILE A 132 -8.63 -0.57 -8.73
N ALA A 133 -7.60 -1.19 -8.16
CA ALA A 133 -7.37 -1.21 -6.72
C ALA A 133 -5.88 -1.05 -6.38
N THR A 134 -5.58 -0.75 -5.15
CA THR A 134 -4.23 -0.84 -4.59
C THR A 134 -4.24 -1.54 -3.24
N THR A 135 -3.10 -2.05 -2.84
CA THR A 135 -2.83 -2.62 -1.52
C THR A 135 -1.39 -2.33 -1.13
N HIS A 136 -0.94 -2.75 0.03
CA HIS A 136 0.46 -2.60 0.42
C HIS A 136 1.37 -3.36 -0.55
N TRP A 137 2.46 -2.73 -1.02
CA TRP A 137 3.41 -3.32 -1.96
C TRP A 137 3.89 -4.72 -1.56
N GLY A 138 4.11 -4.95 -0.26
CA GLY A 138 4.54 -6.26 0.26
C GLY A 138 3.53 -7.39 0.07
N TYR A 139 2.28 -7.08 -0.20
CA TYR A 139 1.22 -8.06 -0.48
C TYR A 139 0.82 -8.12 -1.96
N ALA A 140 1.39 -7.28 -2.83
CA ALA A 140 0.98 -7.15 -4.23
C ALA A 140 1.02 -8.50 -4.99
N ASN A 141 2.09 -9.27 -4.82
CA ASN A 141 2.22 -10.58 -5.48
C ASN A 141 1.14 -11.57 -5.03
N LYS A 142 0.87 -11.65 -3.71
CA LYS A 142 -0.19 -12.49 -3.16
C LYS A 142 -1.56 -12.04 -3.68
N PHE A 143 -1.80 -10.73 -3.66
CA PHE A 143 -3.07 -10.17 -4.11
C PHE A 143 -3.35 -10.49 -5.58
N LYS A 144 -2.35 -10.32 -6.47
CA LYS A 144 -2.46 -10.68 -7.89
C LYS A 144 -2.71 -12.17 -8.11
N ALA A 145 -2.08 -13.01 -7.31
CA ALA A 145 -2.25 -14.47 -7.41
C ALA A 145 -3.65 -14.90 -6.95
N ASP A 146 -4.15 -14.32 -5.85
CA ASP A 146 -5.43 -14.70 -5.27
C ASP A 146 -6.63 -14.07 -6.02
N PHE A 147 -6.44 -12.88 -6.62
CA PHE A 147 -7.51 -12.09 -7.26
C PHE A 147 -7.10 -11.61 -8.65
N PRO A 148 -6.95 -12.50 -9.64
CA PRO A 148 -6.44 -12.15 -10.97
C PRO A 148 -7.40 -11.28 -11.80
N LEU A 149 -8.67 -11.12 -11.39
CA LEU A 149 -9.65 -10.24 -12.05
C LEU A 149 -9.53 -8.77 -11.62
N VAL A 150 -8.73 -8.46 -10.59
CA VAL A 150 -8.54 -7.09 -10.11
C VAL A 150 -7.38 -6.42 -10.85
N ASP A 151 -7.59 -5.19 -11.34
CA ASP A 151 -6.52 -4.36 -11.92
C ASP A 151 -5.73 -3.70 -10.77
N LEU A 152 -4.69 -4.41 -10.29
CA LEU A 152 -3.88 -3.95 -9.16
C LEU A 152 -2.84 -2.93 -9.58
N GLN A 153 -3.01 -1.69 -9.13
CA GLN A 153 -2.07 -0.57 -9.28
C GLN A 153 -1.13 -0.48 -8.06
N GLU A 154 -0.15 -1.39 -8.00
CA GLU A 154 0.72 -1.58 -6.83
C GLU A 154 1.62 -0.38 -6.49
N ASN A 155 1.76 0.57 -7.42
CA ASN A 155 2.59 1.75 -7.24
C ASN A 155 1.82 2.95 -6.66
N GLN A 156 0.49 2.93 -6.70
CA GLN A 156 -0.33 4.05 -6.25
C GLN A 156 -0.58 4.00 -4.74
N PHE A 157 -0.53 5.17 -4.09
CA PHE A 157 -0.93 5.29 -2.68
C PHE A 157 -2.42 5.14 -2.47
N VAL A 158 -3.22 5.74 -3.36
CA VAL A 158 -4.68 5.66 -3.33
C VAL A 158 -5.19 5.44 -4.74
N THR A 159 -6.13 4.52 -4.90
CA THR A 159 -6.89 4.31 -6.12
C THR A 159 -8.35 4.63 -5.91
N HIS A 160 -9.02 5.03 -6.99
CA HIS A 160 -10.45 5.32 -7.02
C HIS A 160 -11.08 4.63 -8.23
N SER A 161 -12.09 3.82 -7.99
CA SER A 161 -12.92 3.19 -9.01
C SER A 161 -14.37 3.62 -8.84
N ARG A 162 -15.02 3.97 -9.95
CA ARG A 162 -16.48 4.18 -9.97
C ARG A 162 -17.17 2.84 -10.17
N SER A 163 -18.30 2.65 -9.53
CA SER A 163 -19.18 1.53 -9.87
C SER A 163 -19.95 1.87 -11.13
N GLU A 164 -19.70 1.15 -12.22
CA GLU A 164 -20.44 1.28 -13.48
C GLU A 164 -21.72 0.43 -13.51
N SER A 165 -21.96 -0.35 -12.46
CA SER A 165 -23.17 -1.18 -12.36
C SER A 165 -24.40 -0.35 -12.04
N THR A 166 -25.48 -0.56 -12.79
CA THR A 166 -26.79 0.09 -12.59
C THR A 166 -27.36 -0.08 -11.18
N ASN A 167 -26.85 -1.03 -10.41
CA ASN A 167 -27.29 -1.34 -9.04
C ASN A 167 -26.28 -0.92 -7.96
N GLN A 168 -25.07 -0.50 -8.30
CA GLN A 168 -24.05 -0.02 -7.36
C GLN A 168 -23.73 1.45 -7.68
N SER A 169 -24.19 2.37 -6.86
CA SER A 169 -24.04 3.81 -7.07
C SER A 169 -22.90 4.46 -6.28
N GLY A 170 -22.20 3.71 -5.43
CA GLY A 170 -21.06 4.16 -4.64
C GLY A 170 -19.73 4.02 -5.35
N ASN A 171 -18.72 4.73 -4.87
CA ASN A 171 -17.35 4.62 -5.34
C ASN A 171 -16.56 3.66 -4.46
N ILE A 172 -15.47 3.10 -5.00
CA ILE A 172 -14.54 2.28 -4.24
C ILE A 172 -13.18 2.98 -4.20
N PHE A 173 -12.63 3.13 -3.00
CA PHE A 173 -11.33 3.71 -2.74
C PHE A 173 -10.44 2.70 -2.05
N CYS A 174 -9.20 2.51 -2.53
CA CYS A 174 -8.24 1.64 -1.87
C CYS A 174 -6.97 2.44 -1.58
N ALA A 175 -6.47 2.35 -0.35
CA ALA A 175 -5.19 2.94 0.03
C ALA A 175 -4.14 1.86 0.30
N ALA A 176 -2.89 2.20 0.08
CA ALA A 176 -1.75 1.31 0.10
C ALA A 176 -1.31 0.87 1.51
N GLY A 177 -0.28 1.46 2.07
CA GLY A 177 0.31 1.04 3.34
C GLY A 177 -0.46 1.48 4.59
N GLY A 178 -0.01 1.05 5.76
CA GLY A 178 -0.65 1.33 7.03
C GLY A 178 -0.96 2.82 7.25
N SER A 179 0.04 3.70 7.10
CA SER A 179 -0.14 5.16 7.24
C SER A 179 -0.86 5.83 6.06
N ALA A 180 -1.07 5.13 4.95
CA ALA A 180 -1.81 5.67 3.81
C ALA A 180 -3.31 5.87 4.11
N PHE A 181 -3.79 5.43 5.28
CA PHE A 181 -5.15 5.77 5.71
C PHE A 181 -5.33 7.27 5.92
N TYR A 182 -4.27 8.02 6.24
CA TYR A 182 -4.33 9.49 6.32
C TYR A 182 -4.52 10.12 4.93
N ASP A 183 -3.80 9.63 3.90
CA ASP A 183 -3.99 10.12 2.52
C ASP A 183 -5.42 9.83 2.04
N LEU A 184 -5.89 8.60 2.29
CA LEU A 184 -7.26 8.20 2.00
C LEU A 184 -8.27 9.04 2.78
N GLY A 185 -8.02 9.25 4.07
CA GLY A 185 -8.88 10.05 4.93
C GLY A 185 -9.01 11.49 4.46
N LEU A 186 -7.89 12.16 4.12
CA LEU A 186 -7.92 13.52 3.59
C LEU A 186 -8.64 13.61 2.24
N LEU A 187 -8.45 12.61 1.35
CA LEU A 187 -9.17 12.53 0.09
C LEU A 187 -10.69 12.39 0.30
N LEU A 188 -11.09 11.51 1.21
CA LEU A 188 -12.51 11.31 1.55
C LEU A 188 -13.10 12.55 2.23
N ILE A 189 -12.37 13.18 3.16
CA ILE A 189 -12.81 14.44 3.78
C ILE A 189 -12.96 15.55 2.74
N GLU A 190 -12.04 15.67 1.78
CA GLU A 190 -12.16 16.63 0.68
C GLU A 190 -13.40 16.35 -0.17
N ARG A 191 -13.68 15.08 -0.47
CA ARG A 191 -14.85 14.65 -1.24
C ARG A 191 -16.17 14.99 -0.55
N TYR A 192 -16.27 14.77 0.75
CA TYR A 192 -17.52 14.97 1.51
C TYR A 192 -17.70 16.40 2.02
N CYS A 193 -16.61 17.04 2.41
CA CYS A 193 -16.63 18.32 3.15
C CYS A 193 -15.96 19.47 2.41
N GLY A 194 -15.32 19.20 1.26
CA GLY A 194 -14.59 20.19 0.48
C GLY A 194 -13.14 20.38 0.94
N ARG A 195 -12.36 21.02 0.05
CA ARG A 195 -10.92 21.19 0.20
C ARG A 195 -10.51 21.99 1.43
N GLU A 196 -11.31 22.99 1.81
CA GLU A 196 -11.02 23.83 2.98
C GLU A 196 -10.96 22.99 4.25
N ILE A 197 -11.98 22.19 4.52
CA ILE A 197 -12.06 21.30 5.70
C ILE A 197 -10.95 20.26 5.67
N SER A 198 -10.66 19.65 4.52
CA SER A 198 -9.55 18.70 4.38
C SER A 198 -8.21 19.35 4.70
N THR A 199 -7.98 20.61 4.26
CA THR A 199 -6.78 21.37 4.59
C THR A 199 -6.68 21.69 6.08
N GLN A 200 -7.78 22.05 6.72
CA GLN A 200 -7.84 22.27 8.17
C GLN A 200 -7.46 21.02 8.94
N VAL A 201 -8.00 19.86 8.54
CA VAL A 201 -7.65 18.56 9.15
C VAL A 201 -6.18 18.23 8.95
N ALA A 202 -5.63 18.40 7.74
CA ALA A 202 -4.22 18.15 7.47
C ALA A 202 -3.31 19.01 8.37
N LYS A 203 -3.62 20.30 8.54
CA LYS A 203 -2.87 21.20 9.41
C LYS A 203 -3.00 20.84 10.90
N THR A 204 -4.18 20.46 11.34
CA THR A 204 -4.46 20.10 12.73
C THR A 204 -3.74 18.82 13.13
N GLN A 205 -3.69 17.85 12.23
CA GLN A 205 -3.05 16.55 12.46
C GLN A 205 -1.58 16.52 12.04
N ILE A 206 -1.06 17.66 11.49
CA ILE A 206 0.31 17.77 10.96
C ILE A 206 0.61 16.67 9.92
N ILE A 207 -0.34 16.45 9.01
CA ILE A 207 -0.23 15.44 7.96
C ILE A 207 0.35 16.08 6.71
N ASP A 208 1.46 15.55 6.20
CA ASP A 208 1.95 15.85 4.86
C ASP A 208 1.17 15.02 3.81
N SER A 209 0.33 15.70 3.03
CA SER A 209 -0.57 15.10 2.05
C SER A 209 0.05 14.89 0.66
N LYS A 210 1.34 15.23 0.47
CA LYS A 210 2.00 15.14 -0.83
C LYS A 210 2.95 13.93 -0.91
N ARG A 211 2.46 12.76 -0.59
CA ARG A 211 3.23 11.53 -0.84
C ARG A 211 3.04 11.10 -2.30
N GLY A 212 4.15 10.88 -3.02
CA GLY A 212 4.15 10.46 -4.42
C GLY A 212 3.63 9.02 -4.58
N SER A 213 4.53 8.08 -4.88
CA SER A 213 4.19 6.68 -5.11
C SER A 213 4.76 5.78 -4.03
N GLN A 214 4.26 4.53 -3.94
CA GLN A 214 4.83 3.49 -3.09
C GLN A 214 6.25 3.08 -3.52
N ASN A 215 6.68 3.35 -4.76
CA ASN A 215 7.95 2.89 -5.33
C ASN A 215 9.17 3.21 -4.46
N SER A 216 9.16 4.36 -3.79
CA SER A 216 10.26 4.72 -2.88
C SER A 216 10.31 3.86 -1.61
N TYR A 217 9.23 3.17 -1.24
CA TYR A 217 9.13 2.33 -0.04
C TYR A 217 9.24 0.83 -0.36
N THR A 218 9.22 0.46 -1.66
CA THR A 218 9.32 -0.94 -2.04
C THR A 218 10.72 -1.47 -1.85
N ASN A 219 10.84 -2.68 -1.31
CA ASN A 219 12.04 -3.49 -1.49
C ASN A 219 11.73 -4.49 -2.60
N VAL A 220 12.44 -4.41 -3.71
CA VAL A 220 12.32 -5.46 -4.73
C VAL A 220 12.79 -6.75 -4.10
N THR A 221 11.86 -7.66 -3.85
CA THR A 221 12.20 -9.01 -3.40
C THR A 221 12.87 -9.71 -4.58
N LEU A 222 14.20 -9.62 -4.61
CA LEU A 222 15.03 -10.17 -5.69
C LEU A 222 14.97 -11.71 -5.71
N HIS A 223 14.65 -12.33 -4.57
CA HIS A 223 14.50 -13.77 -4.44
C HIS A 223 13.03 -14.19 -4.59
N LYS A 224 12.69 -14.72 -5.78
CA LYS A 224 11.46 -15.52 -5.93
C LYS A 224 11.82 -17.01 -5.75
N PRO A 225 11.07 -17.76 -4.93
CA PRO A 225 11.31 -19.19 -4.80
C PRO A 225 10.99 -19.88 -6.14
N HIS A 226 11.99 -20.44 -6.78
CA HIS A 226 11.87 -21.32 -7.95
C HIS A 226 12.86 -22.48 -7.84
N SER A 227 12.64 -23.55 -8.60
CA SER A 227 13.46 -24.77 -8.56
C SER A 227 14.59 -24.79 -9.59
N ASP A 228 14.73 -23.76 -10.42
CA ASP A 228 15.76 -23.74 -11.48
C ASP A 228 17.15 -23.43 -10.91
N HIS A 229 17.96 -24.46 -10.72
CA HIS A 229 19.31 -24.35 -10.14
C HIS A 229 20.27 -23.46 -10.95
N LEU A 230 20.20 -23.51 -12.29
CA LEU A 230 21.08 -22.68 -13.12
C LEU A 230 20.72 -21.20 -12.97
N ILE A 231 19.45 -20.88 -12.88
CA ILE A 231 19.03 -19.50 -12.66
C ILE A 231 19.39 -19.03 -11.25
N LYS A 232 19.29 -19.89 -10.22
CA LYS A 232 19.79 -19.56 -8.86
C LYS A 232 21.26 -19.23 -8.85
N GLN A 233 22.10 -20.03 -9.49
CA GLN A 233 23.54 -19.77 -9.60
C GLN A 233 23.82 -18.41 -10.27
N VAL A 234 23.08 -18.05 -11.32
CA VAL A 234 23.21 -16.77 -11.99
C VAL A 234 22.77 -15.62 -11.08
N GLN A 235 21.69 -15.78 -10.32
CA GLN A 235 21.22 -14.76 -9.36
C GLN A 235 22.26 -14.53 -8.27
N GLU A 236 22.76 -15.59 -7.63
CA GLU A 236 23.79 -15.53 -6.58
C GLU A 236 25.05 -14.83 -7.11
N TYR A 237 25.50 -15.20 -8.30
CA TYR A 237 26.65 -14.55 -8.90
C TYR A 237 26.42 -13.07 -9.18
N ILE A 238 25.25 -12.67 -9.66
CA ILE A 238 24.89 -11.26 -9.86
C ILE A 238 24.90 -10.50 -8.52
N GLU A 239 24.31 -11.08 -7.49
CA GLU A 239 24.18 -10.47 -6.16
C GLU A 239 25.56 -10.28 -5.47
N GLU A 240 26.51 -11.19 -5.72
CA GLU A 240 27.88 -11.10 -5.20
C GLU A 240 28.78 -10.17 -6.01
N ASN A 241 28.48 -9.95 -7.31
CA ASN A 241 29.36 -9.25 -8.25
C ASN A 241 28.72 -8.03 -8.93
N PHE A 242 27.61 -7.51 -8.40
CA PHE A 242 26.82 -6.44 -9.03
C PHE A 242 27.62 -5.16 -9.34
N GLN A 243 28.66 -4.87 -8.54
CA GLN A 243 29.54 -3.71 -8.71
C GLN A 243 30.41 -3.80 -9.97
N HIS A 244 30.61 -4.99 -10.54
CA HIS A 244 31.44 -5.19 -11.72
C HIS A 244 30.64 -5.12 -13.02
N SER A 245 31.34 -4.97 -14.14
CA SER A 245 30.69 -5.04 -15.46
C SER A 245 30.24 -6.46 -15.75
N LEU A 246 28.92 -6.69 -15.72
CA LEU A 246 28.29 -7.99 -15.96
C LEU A 246 27.66 -8.01 -17.36
N GLN A 247 28.09 -8.96 -18.19
CA GLN A 247 27.50 -9.20 -19.50
C GLN A 247 26.65 -10.46 -19.52
N VAL A 248 25.49 -10.40 -20.17
CA VAL A 248 24.56 -11.54 -20.27
C VAL A 248 25.22 -12.75 -20.96
N SER A 249 26.14 -12.51 -21.90
CA SER A 249 26.93 -13.56 -22.57
C SER A 249 27.83 -14.32 -21.59
N SER A 250 28.49 -13.59 -20.68
CA SER A 250 29.37 -14.18 -19.66
C SER A 250 28.58 -14.96 -18.62
N LEU A 251 27.43 -14.43 -18.18
CA LEU A 251 26.52 -15.13 -17.28
C LEU A 251 25.96 -16.43 -17.89
N ALA A 252 25.63 -16.41 -19.17
CA ALA A 252 25.17 -17.60 -19.89
C ALA A 252 26.28 -18.65 -20.03
N ALA A 253 27.51 -18.22 -20.35
CA ALA A 253 28.67 -19.11 -20.46
C ALA A 253 29.02 -19.78 -19.13
N MET A 254 28.89 -19.06 -18.01
CA MET A 254 29.13 -19.60 -16.65
C MET A 254 28.29 -20.85 -16.35
N VAL A 255 27.06 -20.91 -16.86
CA VAL A 255 26.13 -22.04 -16.66
C VAL A 255 25.96 -22.89 -17.93
N ASN A 256 26.89 -22.77 -18.90
CA ASN A 256 26.93 -23.56 -20.13
C ASN A 256 25.66 -23.53 -20.99
N ILE A 257 25.01 -22.38 -21.10
CA ILE A 257 23.84 -22.17 -21.96
C ILE A 257 24.02 -20.93 -22.86
N THR A 258 23.15 -20.82 -23.87
CA THR A 258 23.19 -19.63 -24.74
C THR A 258 22.52 -18.43 -24.06
N PRO A 259 22.90 -17.17 -24.41
CA PRO A 259 22.23 -15.97 -23.92
C PRO A 259 20.72 -15.96 -24.14
N ARG A 260 20.25 -16.52 -25.28
CA ARG A 260 18.83 -16.67 -25.57
C ARG A 260 18.14 -17.61 -24.57
N THR A 261 18.76 -18.72 -24.26
CA THR A 261 18.24 -19.70 -23.28
C THR A 261 18.22 -19.09 -21.88
N LEU A 262 19.28 -18.37 -21.49
CA LEU A 262 19.33 -17.67 -20.21
C LEU A 262 18.18 -16.64 -20.08
N ASN A 263 18.00 -15.77 -21.06
CA ASN A 263 16.93 -14.77 -21.06
C ASN A 263 15.55 -15.42 -20.89
N ARG A 264 15.26 -16.48 -21.66
CA ARG A 264 13.97 -17.18 -21.60
C ARG A 264 13.72 -17.81 -20.22
N ARG A 265 14.72 -18.54 -19.68
CA ARG A 265 14.60 -19.20 -18.38
C ARG A 265 14.49 -18.18 -17.23
N PHE A 266 15.31 -17.13 -17.29
CA PHE A 266 15.32 -16.05 -16.31
C PHE A 266 13.96 -15.34 -16.28
N GLN A 267 13.40 -15.01 -17.46
CA GLN A 267 12.07 -14.41 -17.58
C GLN A 267 10.97 -15.34 -17.03
N SER A 268 11.09 -16.66 -17.26
CA SER A 268 10.11 -17.63 -16.75
C SER A 268 10.18 -17.80 -15.23
N CYS A 269 11.38 -17.79 -14.64
CA CYS A 269 11.59 -18.04 -13.21
C CYS A 269 11.48 -16.78 -12.35
N VAL A 270 11.96 -15.65 -12.86
CA VAL A 270 12.15 -14.41 -12.11
C VAL A 270 11.18 -13.31 -12.56
N ALA A 271 10.51 -13.49 -13.71
CA ALA A 271 9.67 -12.51 -14.39
C ALA A 271 10.42 -11.21 -14.80
N MET A 272 11.75 -11.31 -14.94
CA MET A 272 12.66 -10.22 -15.36
C MET A 272 13.69 -10.78 -16.34
N ARG A 273 14.29 -9.92 -17.17
CA ARG A 273 15.49 -10.27 -17.92
C ARG A 273 16.73 -10.15 -17.03
N PRO A 274 17.83 -10.87 -17.30
CA PRO A 274 19.06 -10.78 -16.50
C PRO A 274 19.56 -9.35 -16.32
N ILE A 275 19.51 -8.52 -17.36
CA ILE A 275 19.93 -7.12 -17.28
C ILE A 275 19.05 -6.28 -16.35
N GLU A 276 17.76 -6.53 -16.33
CA GLU A 276 16.80 -5.88 -15.42
C GLU A 276 17.07 -6.29 -13.98
N TYR A 277 17.41 -7.56 -13.76
CA TYR A 277 17.78 -8.07 -12.45
C TYR A 277 19.06 -7.44 -11.92
N ILE A 278 20.11 -7.32 -12.77
CA ILE A 278 21.34 -6.62 -12.41
C ILE A 278 21.02 -5.17 -11.99
N GLN A 279 20.21 -4.47 -12.76
CA GLN A 279 19.80 -3.11 -12.45
C GLN A 279 19.03 -3.05 -11.12
N ALA A 280 18.11 -3.97 -10.87
CA ALA A 280 17.35 -4.04 -9.63
C ALA A 280 18.25 -4.29 -8.42
N VAL A 281 19.21 -5.23 -8.51
CA VAL A 281 20.21 -5.48 -7.45
C VAL A 281 20.99 -4.20 -7.13
N ARG A 282 21.49 -3.49 -8.14
CA ARG A 282 22.25 -2.24 -7.97
C ARG A 282 21.42 -1.15 -7.31
N ILE A 283 20.15 -1.00 -7.71
CA ILE A 283 19.26 -0.01 -7.10
C ILE A 283 18.95 -0.35 -5.63
N GLU A 284 18.69 -1.62 -5.30
CA GLU A 284 18.48 -2.01 -3.90
C GLU A 284 19.74 -1.79 -3.05
N GLN A 285 20.93 -2.05 -3.55
CA GLN A 285 22.15 -1.74 -2.83
C GLN A 285 22.36 -0.22 -2.69
N ALA A 286 22.04 0.57 -3.73
CA ALA A 286 22.08 2.03 -3.64
C ALA A 286 21.14 2.57 -2.56
N LYS A 287 19.91 2.06 -2.47
CA LYS A 287 18.95 2.42 -1.42
C LYS A 287 19.52 2.15 -0.03
N ARG A 288 20.06 0.95 0.20
CA ARG A 288 20.67 0.58 1.49
C ARG A 288 21.83 1.51 1.87
N LEU A 289 22.72 1.86 0.91
CA LEU A 289 23.83 2.76 1.19
C LEU A 289 23.35 4.19 1.53
N LEU A 290 22.30 4.68 0.85
CA LEU A 290 21.68 5.97 1.15
C LEU A 290 20.99 6.00 2.52
N GLU A 291 20.36 4.90 2.94
CA GLU A 291 19.68 4.75 4.24
C GLU A 291 20.67 4.70 5.41
N LEU A 292 21.86 4.13 5.18
CA LEU A 292 22.88 3.94 6.22
C LEU A 292 23.67 5.20 6.56
N GLY A 293 23.79 6.18 5.66
CA GLY A 293 24.57 7.37 5.96
C GLY A 293 24.80 8.32 4.80
N ASP A 294 25.69 9.30 5.04
CA ASP A 294 26.07 10.32 4.09
C ASP A 294 27.10 9.76 3.08
N VAL A 295 26.61 9.28 1.96
CA VAL A 295 27.42 8.92 0.81
C VAL A 295 27.22 9.95 -0.30
N SER A 296 28.30 10.41 -0.93
CA SER A 296 28.17 11.28 -2.11
C SER A 296 27.59 10.51 -3.28
N ILE A 297 26.77 11.17 -4.12
CA ILE A 297 26.10 10.52 -5.26
C ILE A 297 27.13 9.95 -6.25
N LYS A 298 28.31 10.61 -6.38
CA LYS A 298 29.40 10.08 -7.19
C LYS A 298 29.94 8.77 -6.63
N SER A 299 30.31 8.75 -5.36
CA SER A 299 30.82 7.54 -4.68
C SER A 299 29.77 6.42 -4.67
N LEU A 300 28.49 6.76 -4.51
CA LEU A 300 27.39 5.81 -4.58
C LEU A 300 27.31 5.14 -5.95
N ALA A 301 27.33 5.93 -7.05
CA ALA A 301 27.29 5.41 -8.42
C ALA A 301 28.45 4.43 -8.66
N ASP A 302 29.68 4.82 -8.30
CA ASP A 302 30.86 3.98 -8.42
C ASP A 302 30.72 2.66 -7.62
N GLN A 303 30.26 2.71 -6.38
CA GLN A 303 30.08 1.54 -5.51
C GLN A 303 29.04 0.55 -6.03
N VAL A 304 28.04 1.02 -6.75
CA VAL A 304 26.99 0.15 -7.33
C VAL A 304 27.22 -0.17 -8.82
N GLY A 305 28.43 0.13 -9.33
CA GLY A 305 28.89 -0.30 -10.65
C GLY A 305 28.40 0.55 -11.81
N TYR A 306 28.25 1.87 -11.61
CA TYR A 306 27.95 2.84 -12.68
C TYR A 306 29.09 3.84 -12.86
N ASP A 307 29.68 3.90 -14.06
CA ASP A 307 30.67 4.87 -14.42
C ASP A 307 30.07 6.26 -14.73
N ASP A 308 28.80 6.29 -15.17
CA ASP A 308 28.06 7.52 -15.49
C ASP A 308 26.97 7.83 -14.45
N ILE A 309 27.17 8.90 -13.68
CA ILE A 309 26.26 9.38 -12.65
C ILE A 309 24.89 9.74 -13.23
N SER A 310 24.84 10.27 -14.45
CA SER A 310 23.56 10.67 -15.07
C SER A 310 22.69 9.47 -15.41
N SER A 311 23.30 8.40 -15.93
CA SER A 311 22.62 7.13 -16.19
C SER A 311 22.14 6.46 -14.91
N PHE A 312 22.95 6.45 -13.86
CA PHE A 312 22.59 5.97 -12.54
C PHE A 312 21.38 6.75 -11.99
N THR A 313 21.49 8.08 -11.94
CA THR A 313 20.43 8.96 -11.39
C THR A 313 19.11 8.77 -12.12
N ARG A 314 19.13 8.67 -13.45
CA ARG A 314 17.94 8.43 -14.27
C ARG A 314 17.31 7.06 -13.97
N LEU A 315 18.14 6.02 -13.84
CA LEU A 315 17.64 4.67 -13.52
C LEU A 315 17.07 4.62 -12.09
N PHE A 316 17.77 5.21 -11.13
CA PHE A 316 17.32 5.29 -9.74
C PHE A 316 15.98 6.02 -9.63
N LYS A 317 15.86 7.20 -10.30
CA LYS A 317 14.61 7.96 -10.32
C LYS A 317 13.46 7.18 -11.00
N ARG A 318 13.75 6.43 -12.05
CA ARG A 318 12.74 5.57 -12.70
C ARG A 318 12.24 4.46 -11.77
N ALA A 319 13.12 3.90 -10.94
CA ALA A 319 12.78 2.81 -10.03
C ALA A 319 12.07 3.29 -8.75
N THR A 320 12.46 4.45 -8.21
CA THR A 320 12.00 4.94 -6.89
C THR A 320 11.08 6.17 -6.98
N GLU A 321 10.99 6.80 -8.15
CA GLU A 321 10.36 8.11 -8.42
C GLU A 321 11.04 9.30 -7.73
N LEU A 322 12.13 9.05 -7.02
CA LEU A 322 12.95 10.06 -6.36
C LEU A 322 14.37 10.06 -6.95
N THR A 323 15.02 11.22 -6.99
CA THR A 323 16.47 11.26 -7.21
C THR A 323 17.19 10.62 -6.02
N PRO A 324 18.45 10.15 -6.18
CA PRO A 324 19.23 9.62 -5.06
C PRO A 324 19.32 10.58 -3.88
N LYS A 325 19.44 11.90 -4.14
CA LYS A 325 19.49 12.92 -3.09
C LYS A 325 18.15 13.07 -2.36
N GLU A 326 17.03 13.15 -3.09
CA GLU A 326 15.69 13.19 -2.50
C GLU A 326 15.40 11.92 -1.69
N TYR A 327 15.89 10.76 -2.15
CA TYR A 327 15.74 9.50 -1.42
C TYR A 327 16.56 9.52 -0.12
N GLN A 328 17.81 9.98 -0.18
CA GLN A 328 18.67 10.15 0.97
C GLN A 328 18.04 11.08 2.01
N ASP A 329 17.58 12.27 1.59
CA ASP A 329 16.96 13.24 2.47
C ASP A 329 15.67 12.70 3.14
N LYS A 330 14.98 11.77 2.46
CA LYS A 330 13.74 11.16 2.97
C LYS A 330 13.97 10.00 3.94
N PHE A 331 15.01 9.19 3.71
CA PHE A 331 15.23 7.91 4.41
C PHE A 331 16.54 7.82 5.20
N SER A 332 17.45 8.80 5.07
CA SER A 332 18.63 8.86 5.92
C SER A 332 18.24 9.12 7.38
N ARG A 333 19.15 8.82 8.29
CA ARG A 333 18.93 9.01 9.73
C ARG A 333 18.42 10.42 10.00
N LEU A 334 17.33 10.52 10.79
CA LEU A 334 16.92 11.79 11.38
C LEU A 334 18.11 12.36 12.13
N ALA A 335 18.64 13.49 11.68
CA ALA A 335 19.56 14.28 12.48
C ALA A 335 18.75 14.77 13.71
N ILE A 336 19.07 14.20 14.88
CA ILE A 336 18.53 14.67 16.16
C ILE A 336 19.37 15.85 16.61
#